data_56f9b21c9a479fd789f9b1aceba1c358
#
_entry.id   56f9b21c9a479fd789f9b1aceba1c358
#
_cell.length_a   1.000
_cell.length_b   1.000
_cell.length_c   1.000
_cell.angle_alpha   90.00
_cell.angle_beta   90.00
_cell.angle_gamma   90.00
#
_symmetry.space_group_name_H-M   'P 1'
#
loop_
_entity.id
_entity.type
_entity.pdbx_description
1 polymer ?
#
loop_
_entity_poly.entity_id
_entity_poly.type
_entity_poly.pdbx_seq_one_letter_code
_entity_poly.pdbx_strand_id
1 'polypeptide(L)'
;KKIGGLLLIFVIIIAFGFGGFGGGFSTGNQNNIARINNTNISTQDFMDYLNETGLSQKVIKDNIDKNIIEELLSALISTTLLDLEIKELDLTMTKSVLIEKIKNNKNFQDENAVFERTLYEKFLLTNNTTAPMFEIKLKNNELQKQLFTYISGGAKSPEFMVDKFYKEKNKKLNIEYINLNTFYKKAETFTDNEVKKFVDDNANELKQDYIDFSYINITPKNLTGLGEFNQSFFDKIDDIENQISKKIDFKTIVKGLNLTATSVTDYINLDNKKTTENKIYDSRKNSIEILEDNETFILYNIDNLDSKLPSLNNEKFKKQIKNVLFQKEKYEFNKNILDKINKKTFNQASFDKFGNNNIKEIKLDSIKDTKKFETNSIQILYSLPVNSFTLIANKENDVFIAKTVKYEENNINKNSANFEKISSEEGAQ
;
A
#
# COMPACT_ATOMS: atom_id res chain seq x y z
N LYS A 1 5.90 -8.69 -21.52
CA LYS A 1 4.48 -8.55 -21.08
C LYS A 1 3.67 -9.86 -21.16
N LYS A 2 3.93 -10.78 -22.12
CA LYS A 2 3.19 -12.05 -22.25
C LYS A 2 3.59 -13.12 -21.21
N ILE A 3 4.83 -13.11 -20.75
CA ILE A 3 5.37 -14.09 -19.79
C ILE A 3 4.84 -13.84 -18.36
N GLY A 4 4.67 -12.57 -17.96
CA GLY A 4 4.11 -12.23 -16.65
C GLY A 4 2.64 -12.66 -16.46
N GLY A 5 1.83 -12.57 -17.53
CA GLY A 5 0.45 -13.08 -17.51
C GLY A 5 0.38 -14.62 -17.39
N LEU A 6 1.31 -15.30 -18.02
CA LEU A 6 1.39 -16.77 -17.97
C LEU A 6 1.80 -17.27 -16.57
N LEU A 7 2.69 -16.53 -15.91
CA LEU A 7 3.14 -16.83 -14.55
C LEU A 7 2.02 -16.56 -13.52
N LEU A 8 1.23 -15.52 -13.71
CA LEU A 8 0.05 -15.23 -12.87
C LEU A 8 -1.03 -16.31 -13.05
N ILE A 9 -1.30 -16.76 -14.27
CA ILE A 9 -2.20 -17.89 -14.58
C ILE A 9 -1.70 -19.15 -13.88
N PHE A 10 -0.40 -19.42 -13.91
CA PHE A 10 0.19 -20.59 -13.26
C PHE A 10 0.05 -20.55 -11.73
N VAL A 11 0.23 -19.38 -11.12
CA VAL A 11 0.01 -19.18 -9.67
C VAL A 11 -1.46 -19.37 -9.30
N ILE A 12 -2.39 -18.86 -10.11
CA ILE A 12 -3.83 -19.06 -9.91
C ILE A 12 -4.21 -20.53 -10.05
N ILE A 13 -3.67 -21.22 -11.05
CA ILE A 13 -3.90 -22.68 -11.23
C ILE A 13 -3.35 -23.47 -10.04
N ILE A 14 -2.18 -23.12 -9.50
CA ILE A 14 -1.61 -23.76 -8.31
C ILE A 14 -2.46 -23.45 -7.07
N ALA A 15 -2.86 -22.22 -6.86
CA ALA A 15 -3.67 -21.81 -5.70
C ALA A 15 -5.03 -22.54 -5.66
N PHE A 16 -5.66 -22.72 -6.80
CA PHE A 16 -6.95 -23.41 -6.91
C PHE A 16 -6.84 -24.92 -7.24
N GLY A 17 -5.70 -25.37 -7.80
CA GLY A 17 -5.48 -26.78 -8.18
C GLY A 17 -4.86 -27.66 -7.09
N PHE A 18 -4.15 -27.09 -6.09
CA PHE A 18 -3.47 -27.83 -5.03
C PHE A 18 -3.86 -27.44 -3.61
N GLY A 19 -4.61 -26.35 -3.39
CA GLY A 19 -4.97 -25.83 -2.08
C GLY A 19 -6.44 -26.02 -1.73
N GLY A 20 -6.79 -27.18 -1.28
CA GLY A 20 -7.85 -27.57 -0.37
C GLY A 20 -9.04 -26.67 -0.12
N PHE A 21 -10.04 -26.65 -1.01
CA PHE A 21 -11.42 -26.66 -0.57
C PHE A 21 -11.84 -28.14 -0.52
N GLY A 22 -11.95 -28.71 0.68
CA GLY A 22 -12.31 -30.08 0.91
C GLY A 22 -13.72 -30.39 0.38
N GLY A 23 -13.80 -31.20 -0.68
CA GLY A 23 -15.03 -31.76 -1.18
C GLY A 23 -15.03 -32.01 -2.69
N GLY A 24 -14.52 -33.19 -3.13
CA GLY A 24 -14.99 -33.88 -4.33
C GLY A 24 -14.77 -33.18 -5.67
N PHE A 25 -13.55 -33.20 -6.20
CA PHE A 25 -13.35 -33.05 -7.65
C PHE A 25 -13.84 -34.31 -8.39
N SER A 26 -15.11 -34.29 -8.76
CA SER A 26 -15.66 -35.19 -9.76
C SER A 26 -15.40 -34.57 -11.14
N THR A 27 -14.71 -35.32 -11.98
CA THR A 27 -14.52 -35.21 -13.43
C THR A 27 -15.55 -34.35 -14.16
N GLY A 28 -15.29 -33.05 -14.33
CA GLY A 28 -16.13 -32.15 -15.12
C GLY A 28 -15.44 -30.80 -15.34
N ASN A 29 -14.99 -30.60 -16.58
CA ASN A 29 -14.51 -29.32 -17.15
C ASN A 29 -13.49 -28.53 -16.30
N GLN A 30 -12.21 -28.72 -16.58
CA GLN A 30 -11.04 -28.18 -15.85
C GLN A 30 -10.93 -26.63 -15.79
N ASN A 31 -11.93 -25.88 -16.28
CA ASN A 31 -11.89 -24.42 -16.36
C ASN A 31 -12.86 -23.69 -15.42
N ASN A 32 -13.60 -24.39 -14.56
CA ASN A 32 -14.57 -23.77 -13.67
C ASN A 32 -13.96 -23.57 -12.28
N ILE A 33 -13.95 -22.34 -11.78
CA ILE A 33 -13.44 -21.98 -10.44
C ILE A 33 -14.56 -21.84 -9.42
N ALA A 34 -15.79 -21.56 -9.85
CA ALA A 34 -16.98 -21.54 -9.01
C ALA A 34 -18.23 -21.93 -9.81
N ARG A 35 -19.30 -22.31 -9.10
CA ARG A 35 -20.60 -22.61 -9.69
C ARG A 35 -21.72 -22.02 -8.84
N ILE A 36 -22.62 -21.30 -9.50
CA ILE A 36 -23.81 -20.72 -8.89
C ILE A 36 -25.03 -21.35 -9.58
N ASN A 37 -25.74 -22.24 -8.88
CA ASN A 37 -26.82 -23.03 -9.47
C ASN A 37 -26.36 -23.73 -10.77
N ASN A 38 -26.89 -23.31 -11.92
CA ASN A 38 -26.55 -23.82 -13.24
C ASN A 38 -25.52 -22.96 -14.00
N THR A 39 -25.06 -21.87 -13.40
CA THR A 39 -24.06 -20.94 -13.99
C THR A 39 -22.69 -21.27 -13.46
N ASN A 40 -21.76 -21.56 -14.38
CA ASN A 40 -20.37 -21.77 -14.05
C ASN A 40 -19.61 -20.45 -14.18
N ILE A 41 -18.70 -20.19 -13.25
CA ILE A 41 -17.70 -19.12 -13.33
C ILE A 41 -16.39 -19.75 -13.74
N SER A 42 -15.92 -19.41 -14.92
CA SER A 42 -14.68 -19.98 -15.46
C SER A 42 -13.46 -19.18 -15.01
N THR A 43 -12.28 -19.75 -15.22
CA THR A 43 -11.00 -19.04 -15.05
C THR A 43 -10.93 -17.81 -15.96
N GLN A 44 -11.53 -17.89 -17.16
CA GLN A 44 -11.57 -16.77 -18.09
C GLN A 44 -12.44 -15.62 -17.54
N ASP A 45 -13.63 -15.91 -17.00
CA ASP A 45 -14.49 -14.89 -16.37
C ASP A 45 -13.75 -14.16 -15.24
N PHE A 46 -12.97 -14.89 -14.44
CA PHE A 46 -12.18 -14.29 -13.39
C PHE A 46 -11.03 -13.42 -13.93
N MET A 47 -10.37 -13.85 -15.00
CA MET A 47 -9.32 -13.05 -15.65
C MET A 47 -9.89 -11.77 -16.27
N ASP A 48 -11.06 -11.86 -16.90
CA ASP A 48 -11.75 -10.70 -17.49
C ASP A 48 -12.18 -9.73 -16.37
N TYR A 49 -12.70 -10.25 -15.27
CA TYR A 49 -13.02 -9.45 -14.08
C TYR A 49 -11.79 -8.75 -13.50
N LEU A 50 -10.65 -9.44 -13.36
CA LEU A 50 -9.39 -8.84 -12.90
C LEU A 50 -8.95 -7.68 -13.80
N ASN A 51 -9.07 -7.84 -15.13
CA ASN A 51 -8.75 -6.78 -16.07
C ASN A 51 -9.70 -5.57 -15.93
N GLU A 52 -10.98 -5.81 -15.65
CA GLU A 52 -11.98 -4.77 -15.43
C GLU A 52 -11.77 -3.98 -14.13
N THR A 53 -11.20 -4.60 -13.07
CA THR A 53 -10.89 -3.89 -11.82
C THR A 53 -9.82 -2.83 -11.99
N GLY A 54 -9.01 -2.89 -13.04
CA GLY A 54 -7.89 -1.98 -13.28
C GLY A 54 -6.73 -2.14 -12.30
N LEU A 55 -6.74 -3.17 -11.46
CA LEU A 55 -5.65 -3.47 -10.53
C LEU A 55 -4.40 -3.88 -11.29
N SER A 56 -3.27 -3.27 -10.96
CA SER A 56 -1.99 -3.66 -11.56
C SER A 56 -1.54 -5.03 -11.05
N GLN A 57 -0.84 -5.78 -11.90
CA GLN A 57 -0.26 -7.08 -11.53
C GLN A 57 0.64 -6.97 -10.29
N LYS A 58 1.31 -5.83 -10.11
CA LYS A 58 2.14 -5.56 -8.94
C LYS A 58 1.30 -5.51 -7.65
N VAL A 59 0.17 -4.81 -7.66
CA VAL A 59 -0.72 -4.70 -6.49
C VAL A 59 -1.27 -6.08 -6.12
N ILE A 60 -1.66 -6.90 -7.09
CA ILE A 60 -2.14 -8.27 -6.84
C ILE A 60 -1.03 -9.11 -6.23
N LYS A 61 0.19 -9.08 -6.80
CA LYS A 61 1.35 -9.83 -6.31
C LYS A 61 1.75 -9.43 -4.89
N ASP A 62 1.79 -8.13 -4.59
CA ASP A 62 2.20 -7.59 -3.29
C ASP A 62 1.17 -7.87 -2.17
N ASN A 63 -0.04 -8.33 -2.52
CA ASN A 63 -1.10 -8.65 -1.56
C ASN A 63 -1.60 -10.12 -1.66
N ILE A 64 -0.86 -10.98 -2.34
CA ILE A 64 -1.27 -12.39 -2.53
C ILE A 64 -1.36 -13.14 -1.18
N ASP A 65 -0.48 -12.80 -0.24
CA ASP A 65 -0.46 -13.36 1.11
C ASP A 65 -1.57 -12.78 2.03
N LYS A 66 -2.35 -11.81 1.52
CA LYS A 66 -3.46 -11.15 2.23
C LYS A 66 -4.84 -11.53 1.68
N ASN A 67 -4.93 -12.70 1.05
CA ASN A 67 -6.16 -13.27 0.49
C ASN A 67 -6.83 -12.39 -0.59
N ILE A 68 -6.08 -11.57 -1.31
CA ILE A 68 -6.61 -10.68 -2.36
C ILE A 68 -7.34 -11.47 -3.47
N ILE A 69 -6.88 -12.69 -3.76
CA ILE A 69 -7.48 -13.55 -4.78
C ILE A 69 -8.87 -14.02 -4.35
N GLU A 70 -9.01 -14.44 -3.09
CA GLU A 70 -10.28 -14.87 -2.51
C GLU A 70 -11.28 -13.70 -2.42
N GLU A 71 -10.81 -12.49 -2.07
CA GLU A 71 -11.64 -11.30 -2.06
C GLU A 71 -12.16 -10.94 -3.46
N LEU A 72 -11.29 -10.98 -4.46
CA LEU A 72 -11.67 -10.70 -5.85
C LEU A 72 -12.59 -11.77 -6.43
N LEU A 73 -12.38 -13.04 -6.07
CA LEU A 73 -13.30 -14.12 -6.46
C LEU A 73 -14.66 -13.97 -5.79
N SER A 74 -14.69 -13.64 -4.51
CA SER A 74 -15.94 -13.38 -3.77
C SER A 74 -16.71 -12.20 -4.36
N ALA A 75 -16.02 -11.15 -4.79
CA ALA A 75 -16.62 -10.01 -5.47
C ALA A 75 -17.20 -10.41 -6.85
N LEU A 76 -16.49 -11.22 -7.64
CA LEU A 76 -17.02 -11.74 -8.91
C LEU A 76 -18.25 -12.61 -8.70
N ILE A 77 -18.22 -13.50 -7.70
CA ILE A 77 -19.38 -14.34 -7.34
C ILE A 77 -20.57 -13.46 -6.99
N SER A 78 -20.37 -12.43 -6.18
CA SER A 78 -21.44 -11.51 -5.76
C SER A 78 -22.01 -10.74 -6.97
N THR A 79 -21.17 -10.25 -7.86
CA THR A 79 -21.61 -9.58 -9.09
C THR A 79 -22.40 -10.53 -9.98
N THR A 80 -21.94 -11.76 -10.15
CA THR A 80 -22.64 -12.79 -10.94
C THR A 80 -23.98 -13.14 -10.34
N LEU A 81 -24.11 -13.22 -9.02
CA LEU A 81 -25.40 -13.42 -8.33
C LEU A 81 -26.37 -12.29 -8.63
N LEU A 82 -25.92 -11.03 -8.53
CA LEU A 82 -26.78 -9.87 -8.87
C LEU A 82 -27.23 -9.89 -10.33
N ASP A 83 -26.35 -10.27 -11.25
CA ASP A 83 -26.69 -10.37 -12.68
C ASP A 83 -27.69 -11.50 -12.96
N LEU A 84 -27.64 -12.59 -12.21
CA LEU A 84 -28.61 -13.67 -12.30
C LEU A 84 -29.99 -13.21 -11.80
N GLU A 85 -30.05 -12.52 -10.66
CA GLU A 85 -31.29 -11.97 -10.11
C GLU A 85 -31.90 -10.92 -11.04
N ILE A 86 -31.09 -10.04 -11.64
CA ILE A 86 -31.52 -9.06 -12.64
C ILE A 86 -32.19 -9.76 -13.83
N LYS A 87 -31.61 -10.88 -14.29
CA LYS A 87 -32.16 -11.66 -15.39
C LYS A 87 -33.45 -12.40 -14.99
N GLU A 88 -33.49 -12.98 -13.80
CA GLU A 88 -34.66 -13.70 -13.28
C GLU A 88 -35.88 -12.77 -13.12
N LEU A 89 -35.63 -11.53 -12.67
CA LEU A 89 -36.65 -10.50 -12.52
C LEU A 89 -36.97 -9.75 -13.83
N ASP A 90 -36.35 -10.13 -14.94
CA ASP A 90 -36.49 -9.49 -16.26
C ASP A 90 -36.27 -7.96 -16.22
N LEU A 91 -35.35 -7.51 -15.36
CA LEU A 91 -34.99 -6.10 -15.27
C LEU A 91 -34.18 -5.70 -16.49
N THR A 92 -34.69 -4.74 -17.24
CA THR A 92 -34.04 -4.28 -18.48
C THR A 92 -33.91 -2.77 -18.53
N MET A 93 -32.92 -2.30 -19.26
CA MET A 93 -32.73 -0.89 -19.56
C MET A 93 -32.70 -0.67 -21.06
N THR A 94 -33.57 0.19 -21.56
CA THR A 94 -33.59 0.53 -22.99
C THR A 94 -32.41 1.42 -23.35
N LYS A 95 -32.00 1.36 -24.62
CA LYS A 95 -30.93 2.21 -25.16
C LYS A 95 -31.20 3.70 -25.00
N SER A 96 -32.47 4.13 -25.12
CA SER A 96 -32.87 5.54 -24.95
C SER A 96 -32.61 6.02 -23.52
N VAL A 97 -32.97 5.22 -22.49
CA VAL A 97 -32.71 5.55 -21.09
C VAL A 97 -31.22 5.59 -20.78
N LEU A 98 -30.42 4.68 -21.34
CA LEU A 98 -28.97 4.69 -21.18
C LEU A 98 -28.36 5.97 -21.76
N ILE A 99 -28.77 6.36 -23.00
CA ILE A 99 -28.30 7.60 -23.63
C ILE A 99 -28.69 8.82 -22.80
N GLU A 100 -29.91 8.85 -22.26
CA GLU A 100 -30.35 9.95 -21.38
C GLU A 100 -29.50 10.04 -20.11
N LYS A 101 -29.19 8.91 -19.49
CA LYS A 101 -28.28 8.85 -18.32
C LYS A 101 -26.88 9.38 -18.62
N ILE A 102 -26.34 9.06 -19.80
CA ILE A 102 -25.03 9.58 -20.25
C ILE A 102 -25.12 11.09 -20.45
N LYS A 103 -26.15 11.58 -21.14
CA LYS A 103 -26.33 13.01 -21.41
C LYS A 103 -26.57 13.83 -20.16
N ASN A 104 -27.23 13.28 -19.15
CA ASN A 104 -27.55 13.93 -17.89
C ASN A 104 -26.38 13.82 -16.86
N ASN A 105 -25.29 13.16 -17.18
CA ASN A 105 -24.13 13.11 -16.32
C ASN A 105 -23.39 14.44 -16.33
N LYS A 106 -23.32 15.11 -15.17
CA LYS A 106 -22.69 16.44 -15.00
C LYS A 106 -21.23 16.50 -15.48
N ASN A 107 -20.51 15.38 -15.45
CA ASN A 107 -19.13 15.31 -15.94
C ASN A 107 -19.02 15.41 -17.47
N PHE A 108 -20.12 15.28 -18.19
CA PHE A 108 -20.19 15.31 -19.65
C PHE A 108 -21.04 16.48 -20.14
N GLN A 109 -21.33 17.46 -19.27
CA GLN A 109 -22.10 18.65 -19.58
C GLN A 109 -21.23 19.90 -19.53
N ASP A 110 -21.56 20.87 -20.39
CA ASP A 110 -20.98 22.22 -20.35
C ASP A 110 -21.58 23.07 -19.21
N GLU A 111 -21.17 24.33 -19.14
CA GLU A 111 -21.66 25.28 -18.12
C GLU A 111 -23.17 25.54 -18.21
N ASN A 112 -23.80 25.24 -19.33
CA ASN A 112 -25.25 25.38 -19.60
C ASN A 112 -26.02 24.07 -19.37
N ALA A 113 -25.40 23.06 -18.74
CA ALA A 113 -25.94 21.71 -18.53
C ALA A 113 -26.32 20.98 -19.85
N VAL A 114 -25.66 21.30 -20.93
CA VAL A 114 -25.82 20.62 -22.25
C VAL A 114 -24.72 19.59 -22.41
N PHE A 115 -25.08 18.38 -22.87
CA PHE A 115 -24.11 17.31 -23.13
C PHE A 115 -23.07 17.73 -24.15
N GLU A 116 -21.79 17.61 -23.80
CA GLU A 116 -20.67 17.90 -24.68
C GLU A 116 -19.88 16.62 -24.97
N ARG A 117 -19.89 16.22 -26.22
CA ARG A 117 -19.23 15.00 -26.70
C ARG A 117 -17.72 14.98 -26.39
N THR A 118 -17.07 16.11 -26.47
CA THR A 118 -15.63 16.27 -26.19
C THR A 118 -15.29 15.92 -24.77
N LEU A 119 -16.13 16.30 -23.78
CA LEU A 119 -15.95 15.94 -22.39
C LEU A 119 -16.10 14.43 -22.18
N TYR A 120 -17.09 13.83 -22.83
CA TYR A 120 -17.29 12.38 -22.79
C TYR A 120 -16.10 11.62 -23.38
N GLU A 121 -15.62 12.00 -24.57
CA GLU A 121 -14.46 11.38 -25.22
C GLU A 121 -13.17 11.56 -24.38
N LYS A 122 -12.96 12.74 -23.79
CA LYS A 122 -11.85 13.01 -22.88
C LYS A 122 -11.90 12.10 -21.63
N PHE A 123 -13.10 11.92 -21.07
CA PHE A 123 -13.30 11.02 -19.95
C PHE A 123 -12.92 9.58 -20.31
N LEU A 124 -13.36 9.07 -21.48
CA LEU A 124 -13.02 7.73 -21.93
C LEU A 124 -11.51 7.53 -22.08
N LEU A 125 -10.83 8.50 -22.70
CA LEU A 125 -9.37 8.47 -22.86
C LEU A 125 -8.64 8.51 -21.53
N THR A 126 -9.05 9.40 -20.61
CA THR A 126 -8.41 9.55 -19.31
C THR A 126 -8.55 8.28 -18.46
N ASN A 127 -9.67 7.56 -18.59
CA ASN A 127 -9.93 6.32 -17.86
C ASN A 127 -9.54 5.06 -18.65
N ASN A 128 -8.83 5.21 -19.75
CA ASN A 128 -8.37 4.10 -20.61
C ASN A 128 -9.50 3.09 -20.94
N THR A 129 -10.69 3.60 -21.24
CA THR A 129 -11.88 2.78 -21.55
C THR A 129 -12.47 3.17 -22.91
N THR A 130 -13.31 2.30 -23.47
CA THR A 130 -14.04 2.56 -24.71
C THR A 130 -15.50 2.88 -24.43
N ALA A 131 -16.18 3.57 -25.35
CA ALA A 131 -17.60 3.88 -25.23
C ALA A 131 -18.46 2.63 -24.98
N PRO A 132 -18.33 1.53 -25.75
CA PRO A 132 -19.09 0.31 -25.50
C PRO A 132 -18.85 -0.27 -24.10
N MET A 133 -17.60 -0.31 -23.61
CA MET A 133 -17.28 -0.84 -22.28
C MET A 133 -17.88 0.05 -21.18
N PHE A 134 -17.74 1.36 -21.31
CA PHE A 134 -18.34 2.30 -20.36
C PHE A 134 -19.87 2.19 -20.33
N GLU A 135 -20.52 2.11 -21.50
CA GLU A 135 -21.97 1.99 -21.62
C GLU A 135 -22.50 0.68 -21.01
N ILE A 136 -21.80 -0.45 -21.21
CA ILE A 136 -22.13 -1.73 -20.58
C ILE A 136 -22.01 -1.61 -19.06
N LYS A 137 -20.90 -1.07 -18.57
CA LYS A 137 -20.67 -0.88 -17.13
C LYS A 137 -21.71 0.03 -16.50
N LEU A 138 -22.04 1.13 -17.16
CA LEU A 138 -23.10 2.04 -16.69
C LEU A 138 -24.47 1.35 -16.65
N LYS A 139 -24.81 0.60 -17.71
CA LYS A 139 -26.03 -0.18 -17.77
C LYS A 139 -26.14 -1.18 -16.62
N ASN A 140 -25.07 -1.97 -16.39
CA ASN A 140 -25.07 -2.97 -15.32
C ASN A 140 -25.24 -2.31 -13.93
N ASN A 141 -24.52 -1.22 -13.67
CA ASN A 141 -24.65 -0.48 -12.43
C ASN A 141 -26.08 0.05 -12.21
N GLU A 142 -26.72 0.55 -13.26
CA GLU A 142 -28.09 1.06 -13.16
C GLU A 142 -29.12 -0.07 -12.97
N LEU A 143 -28.91 -1.23 -13.60
CA LEU A 143 -29.74 -2.42 -13.38
C LEU A 143 -29.60 -2.95 -11.94
N GLN A 144 -28.38 -2.97 -11.39
CA GLN A 144 -28.18 -3.33 -9.98
C GLN A 144 -28.88 -2.35 -9.03
N LYS A 145 -28.83 -1.04 -9.31
CA LYS A 145 -29.62 -0.05 -8.54
C LYS A 145 -31.12 -0.29 -8.63
N GLN A 146 -31.64 -0.65 -9.82
CA GLN A 146 -33.04 -0.99 -9.99
C GLN A 146 -33.41 -2.25 -9.20
N LEU A 147 -32.57 -3.28 -9.20
CA LEU A 147 -32.75 -4.49 -8.40
C LEU A 147 -32.87 -4.14 -6.92
N PHE A 148 -31.94 -3.38 -6.35
CA PHE A 148 -31.99 -2.96 -4.96
C PHE A 148 -33.24 -2.12 -4.65
N THR A 149 -33.61 -1.21 -5.55
CA THR A 149 -34.83 -0.40 -5.42
C THR A 149 -36.09 -1.30 -5.42
N TYR A 150 -36.10 -2.32 -6.28
CA TYR A 150 -37.19 -3.28 -6.35
C TYR A 150 -37.31 -4.12 -5.07
N ILE A 151 -36.20 -4.67 -4.59
CA ILE A 151 -36.12 -5.48 -3.36
C ILE A 151 -36.52 -4.65 -2.12
N SER A 152 -36.07 -3.40 -2.06
CA SER A 152 -36.44 -2.47 -0.97
C SER A 152 -37.88 -1.97 -1.04
N GLY A 153 -38.67 -2.40 -2.05
CA GLY A 153 -40.03 -1.92 -2.28
C GLY A 153 -40.12 -0.44 -2.61
N GLY A 154 -39.01 0.19 -3.07
CA GLY A 154 -38.93 1.62 -3.34
C GLY A 154 -38.94 2.47 -2.07
N ALA A 155 -38.76 1.87 -0.90
CA ALA A 155 -38.73 2.59 0.37
C ALA A 155 -37.63 3.66 0.35
N LYS A 156 -38.03 4.90 0.62
CA LYS A 156 -37.06 5.99 0.85
C LYS A 156 -36.74 6.05 2.33
N SER A 157 -35.53 6.28 2.68
CA SER A 157 -35.16 6.54 4.07
C SER A 157 -35.99 7.70 4.62
N PRO A 158 -36.56 7.55 5.83
CA PRO A 158 -37.30 8.65 6.46
C PRO A 158 -36.45 9.91 6.54
N GLU A 159 -37.05 11.05 6.30
CA GLU A 159 -36.34 12.34 6.24
C GLU A 159 -35.49 12.61 7.48
N PHE A 160 -36.01 12.25 8.67
CA PHE A 160 -35.28 12.41 9.93
C PHE A 160 -33.98 11.59 9.98
N MET A 161 -33.93 10.42 9.31
CA MET A 161 -32.71 9.60 9.21
C MET A 161 -31.70 10.25 8.28
N VAL A 162 -32.14 10.74 7.12
CA VAL A 162 -31.30 11.50 6.19
C VAL A 162 -30.73 12.75 6.87
N ASP A 163 -31.57 13.49 7.60
CA ASP A 163 -31.17 14.67 8.36
C ASP A 163 -30.12 14.32 9.43
N LYS A 164 -30.33 13.24 10.17
CA LYS A 164 -29.37 12.76 11.17
C LYS A 164 -28.04 12.39 10.53
N PHE A 165 -28.07 11.66 9.43
CA PHE A 165 -26.87 11.22 8.71
C PHE A 165 -26.11 12.41 8.09
N TYR A 166 -26.85 13.37 7.55
CA TYR A 166 -26.27 14.62 7.05
C TYR A 166 -25.55 15.39 8.16
N LYS A 167 -26.18 15.53 9.32
CA LYS A 167 -25.59 16.19 10.48
C LYS A 167 -24.33 15.48 10.96
N GLU A 168 -24.35 14.14 11.08
CA GLU A 168 -23.19 13.34 11.49
C GLU A 168 -22.02 13.48 10.51
N LYS A 169 -22.28 13.38 9.18
CA LYS A 169 -21.25 13.50 8.14
C LYS A 169 -20.62 14.91 8.06
N ASN A 170 -21.40 15.96 8.39
CA ASN A 170 -20.97 17.35 8.27
C ASN A 170 -20.73 18.03 9.64
N LYS A 171 -20.73 17.26 10.70
CA LYS A 171 -20.46 17.74 12.05
C LYS A 171 -19.02 18.29 12.13
N LYS A 172 -18.88 19.50 12.63
CA LYS A 172 -17.58 20.11 12.88
C LYS A 172 -17.13 19.81 14.29
N LEU A 173 -15.81 19.70 14.46
CA LEU A 173 -15.21 19.43 15.76
C LEU A 173 -14.10 20.43 16.06
N ASN A 174 -14.26 21.16 17.17
CA ASN A 174 -13.19 21.98 17.72
C ASN A 174 -12.34 21.13 18.67
N ILE A 175 -11.04 21.16 18.48
CA ILE A 175 -10.08 20.46 19.33
C ILE A 175 -8.99 21.41 19.80
N GLU A 176 -8.49 21.14 21.00
CA GLU A 176 -7.20 21.64 21.51
C GLU A 176 -6.16 20.55 21.35
N TYR A 177 -4.91 20.93 21.00
CA TYR A 177 -3.85 19.92 20.83
C TYR A 177 -2.47 20.48 21.19
N ILE A 178 -1.58 19.56 21.61
CA ILE A 178 -0.20 19.83 22.01
C ILE A 178 0.72 18.91 21.20
N ASN A 179 1.75 19.45 20.57
CA ASN A 179 2.76 18.65 19.88
C ASN A 179 3.73 18.03 20.90
N LEU A 180 3.90 16.73 20.87
CA LEU A 180 4.77 16.01 21.79
C LEU A 180 6.25 16.00 21.39
N ASN A 181 6.60 16.45 20.19
CA ASN A 181 7.99 16.42 19.72
C ASN A 181 8.97 17.19 20.62
N THR A 182 8.50 18.22 21.31
CA THR A 182 9.32 19.01 22.23
C THR A 182 9.60 18.32 23.56
N PHE A 183 8.88 17.24 23.87
CA PHE A 183 9.00 16.51 25.13
C PHE A 183 9.87 15.28 25.00
N TYR A 184 10.18 14.84 23.78
CA TYR A 184 11.04 13.68 23.57
C TYR A 184 12.50 14.02 23.83
N LYS A 185 13.21 13.11 24.47
CA LYS A 185 14.67 13.17 24.55
C LYS A 185 15.26 13.04 23.14
N LYS A 186 16.13 13.97 22.76
CA LYS A 186 16.73 13.93 21.41
C LYS A 186 17.74 12.81 21.29
N ALA A 187 17.86 12.22 20.11
CA ALA A 187 18.78 11.11 19.85
C ALA A 187 20.23 11.45 20.21
N GLU A 188 20.65 12.69 19.99
CA GLU A 188 22.02 13.16 20.26
C GLU A 188 22.34 13.23 21.77
N THR A 189 21.33 13.34 22.63
CA THR A 189 21.51 13.50 24.07
C THR A 189 21.68 12.18 24.83
N PHE A 190 21.55 11.03 24.15
CA PHE A 190 21.87 9.74 24.76
C PHE A 190 23.37 9.62 25.00
N THR A 191 23.74 9.33 26.24
CA THR A 191 25.12 9.16 26.69
C THR A 191 25.72 7.86 26.17
N ASP A 192 27.04 7.80 26.14
CA ASP A 192 27.76 6.58 25.73
C ASP A 192 27.47 5.39 26.65
N ASN A 193 27.19 5.64 27.92
CA ASN A 193 26.81 4.60 28.89
C ASN A 193 25.42 4.02 28.57
N GLU A 194 24.44 4.85 28.19
CA GLU A 194 23.10 4.38 27.79
C GLU A 194 23.19 3.57 26.50
N VAL A 195 23.98 4.03 25.53
CA VAL A 195 24.22 3.32 24.28
C VAL A 195 24.89 1.98 24.54
N LYS A 196 25.96 1.96 25.36
CA LYS A 196 26.69 0.73 25.72
C LYS A 196 25.77 -0.27 26.43
N LYS A 197 25.03 0.19 27.43
CA LYS A 197 24.07 -0.67 28.16
C LYS A 197 23.05 -1.30 27.21
N PHE A 198 22.48 -0.50 26.31
CA PHE A 198 21.52 -1.02 25.34
C PHE A 198 22.13 -2.08 24.42
N VAL A 199 23.37 -1.84 23.95
CA VAL A 199 24.08 -2.79 23.09
C VAL A 199 24.42 -4.07 23.85
N ASP A 200 24.88 -3.97 25.09
CA ASP A 200 25.19 -5.14 25.93
C ASP A 200 23.93 -5.98 26.20
N ASP A 201 22.79 -5.31 26.54
CA ASP A 201 21.51 -5.97 26.82
C ASP A 201 20.89 -6.65 25.57
N ASN A 202 21.24 -6.21 24.36
CA ASN A 202 20.69 -6.70 23.10
C ASN A 202 21.76 -7.26 22.14
N ALA A 203 22.91 -7.66 22.65
CA ALA A 203 24.09 -8.01 21.84
C ALA A 203 23.80 -9.08 20.77
N ASN A 204 22.99 -10.09 21.07
CA ASN A 204 22.68 -11.15 20.11
C ASN A 204 21.80 -10.68 18.95
N GLU A 205 20.89 -9.75 19.21
CA GLU A 205 19.97 -9.21 18.21
C GLU A 205 20.61 -8.13 17.34
N LEU A 206 21.68 -7.51 17.84
CA LEU A 206 22.42 -6.46 17.17
C LEU A 206 23.62 -6.97 16.34
N LYS A 207 23.88 -8.28 16.35
CA LYS A 207 24.87 -8.86 15.46
C LYS A 207 24.52 -8.56 14.01
N GLN A 208 25.54 -8.25 13.22
CA GLN A 208 25.41 -7.98 11.80
C GLN A 208 26.43 -8.80 11.04
N ASP A 209 26.09 -9.10 9.79
CA ASP A 209 26.97 -9.84 8.91
C ASP A 209 28.12 -8.92 8.47
N TYR A 210 29.32 -9.39 8.60
CA TYR A 210 30.51 -8.80 8.00
C TYR A 210 31.00 -9.71 6.90
N ILE A 211 31.37 -9.14 5.79
CA ILE A 211 31.84 -9.92 4.64
C ILE A 211 33.24 -9.49 4.21
N ASP A 212 34.04 -10.50 3.85
CA ASP A 212 35.19 -10.33 3.02
C ASP A 212 34.80 -10.74 1.61
N PHE A 213 35.11 -9.93 0.62
CA PHE A 213 34.75 -10.24 -0.77
C PHE A 213 35.75 -9.67 -1.76
N SER A 214 35.77 -10.27 -2.92
CA SER A 214 36.52 -9.82 -4.05
C SER A 214 35.61 -9.58 -5.24
N TYR A 215 35.84 -8.53 -6.03
CA TYR A 215 35.00 -8.21 -7.17
C TYR A 215 35.75 -7.58 -8.33
N ILE A 216 35.17 -7.65 -9.53
CA ILE A 216 35.54 -6.89 -10.71
C ILE A 216 34.34 -6.19 -11.31
N ASN A 217 34.59 -5.00 -11.87
CA ASN A 217 33.60 -4.32 -12.70
C ASN A 217 33.82 -4.70 -14.16
N ILE A 218 32.80 -5.22 -14.81
CA ILE A 218 32.81 -5.65 -16.20
C ILE A 218 32.06 -4.60 -17.04
N THR A 219 32.77 -4.05 -18.02
CA THR A 219 32.22 -3.10 -18.99
C THR A 219 32.45 -3.62 -20.40
N PRO A 220 31.71 -3.14 -21.42
CA PRO A 220 32.00 -3.50 -22.81
C PRO A 220 33.46 -3.27 -23.20
N LYS A 221 34.04 -2.17 -22.75
CA LYS A 221 35.42 -1.79 -23.05
C LYS A 221 36.45 -2.78 -22.49
N ASN A 222 36.29 -3.21 -21.21
CA ASN A 222 37.30 -4.11 -20.62
C ASN A 222 37.08 -5.58 -20.97
N LEU A 223 35.86 -5.96 -21.38
CA LEU A 223 35.53 -7.35 -21.73
C LEU A 223 35.75 -7.64 -23.23
N THR A 224 35.38 -6.70 -24.12
CA THR A 224 35.45 -6.90 -25.58
C THR A 224 36.40 -5.95 -26.31
N GLY A 225 36.87 -4.91 -25.64
CA GLY A 225 37.64 -3.82 -26.25
C GLY A 225 36.78 -2.78 -26.99
N LEU A 226 35.45 -2.98 -27.06
CA LEU A 226 34.46 -2.09 -27.70
C LEU A 226 33.80 -1.19 -26.64
N GLY A 227 33.34 -0.01 -27.06
CA GLY A 227 32.76 0.97 -26.13
C GLY A 227 31.26 0.79 -25.86
N GLU A 228 30.61 -0.16 -26.51
CA GLU A 228 29.14 -0.34 -26.47
C GLU A 228 28.75 -1.79 -26.25
N PHE A 229 27.55 -1.99 -25.73
CA PHE A 229 26.95 -3.31 -25.55
C PHE A 229 26.55 -3.91 -26.90
N ASN A 230 27.05 -5.12 -27.17
CA ASN A 230 26.78 -5.87 -28.37
C ASN A 230 26.65 -7.36 -28.07
N GLN A 231 26.25 -8.17 -29.07
CA GLN A 231 26.08 -9.59 -28.90
C GLN A 231 27.31 -10.28 -28.33
N SER A 232 28.51 -9.91 -28.81
CA SER A 232 29.78 -10.50 -28.32
C SER A 232 30.07 -10.20 -26.85
N PHE A 233 29.58 -9.08 -26.35
CA PHE A 233 29.62 -8.77 -24.90
C PHE A 233 28.73 -9.72 -24.12
N PHE A 234 27.45 -9.86 -24.52
CA PHE A 234 26.49 -10.72 -23.83
C PHE A 234 26.90 -12.19 -23.93
N ASP A 235 27.41 -12.65 -25.07
CA ASP A 235 27.92 -14.03 -25.20
C ASP A 235 29.02 -14.31 -24.16
N LYS A 236 29.92 -13.33 -23.88
CA LYS A 236 30.95 -13.46 -22.84
C LYS A 236 30.39 -13.42 -21.42
N ILE A 237 29.31 -12.62 -21.17
CA ILE A 237 28.60 -12.66 -19.88
C ILE A 237 27.97 -14.03 -19.67
N ASP A 238 27.29 -14.58 -20.68
CA ASP A 238 26.73 -15.93 -20.64
C ASP A 238 27.81 -16.99 -20.37
N ASP A 239 28.99 -16.84 -20.96
CA ASP A 239 30.15 -17.72 -20.70
C ASP A 239 30.62 -17.63 -19.23
N ILE A 240 30.62 -16.45 -18.63
CA ILE A 240 30.95 -16.26 -17.21
C ILE A 240 29.89 -16.93 -16.34
N GLU A 241 28.61 -16.75 -16.63
CA GLU A 241 27.51 -17.39 -15.89
C GLU A 241 27.59 -18.93 -16.00
N ASN A 242 27.93 -19.44 -17.18
CA ASN A 242 28.17 -20.88 -17.39
C ASN A 242 29.35 -21.39 -16.57
N GLN A 243 30.44 -20.60 -16.45
CA GLN A 243 31.59 -20.96 -15.62
C GLN A 243 31.22 -21.00 -14.13
N ILE A 244 30.42 -19.99 -13.64
CA ILE A 244 29.89 -19.96 -12.28
C ILE A 244 29.01 -21.19 -12.02
N SER A 245 28.12 -21.55 -12.96
CA SER A 245 27.25 -22.72 -12.86
C SER A 245 28.05 -24.03 -12.79
N LYS A 246 29.20 -24.10 -13.45
CA LYS A 246 30.14 -25.23 -13.39
C LYS A 246 31.04 -25.19 -12.15
N LYS A 247 30.82 -24.24 -11.22
CA LYS A 247 31.60 -24.04 -9.98
C LYS A 247 33.07 -23.77 -10.21
N ILE A 248 33.42 -23.10 -11.31
CA ILE A 248 34.81 -22.62 -11.53
C ILE A 248 35.02 -21.47 -10.53
N ASP A 249 36.18 -21.49 -9.88
CA ASP A 249 36.50 -20.51 -8.86
C ASP A 249 36.69 -19.09 -9.44
N PHE A 250 36.37 -18.09 -8.64
CA PHE A 250 36.42 -16.66 -9.01
C PHE A 250 37.83 -16.25 -9.57
N LYS A 251 38.89 -16.71 -8.94
CA LYS A 251 40.27 -16.32 -9.35
C LYS A 251 40.61 -16.84 -10.75
N THR A 252 40.15 -18.05 -11.06
CA THR A 252 40.32 -18.66 -12.39
C THR A 252 39.53 -17.88 -13.45
N ILE A 253 38.28 -17.52 -13.16
CA ILE A 253 37.46 -16.70 -14.06
C ILE A 253 38.10 -15.36 -14.32
N VAL A 254 38.46 -14.63 -13.27
CA VAL A 254 39.09 -13.30 -13.37
C VAL A 254 40.40 -13.34 -14.14
N LYS A 255 41.25 -14.38 -13.91
CA LYS A 255 42.50 -14.57 -14.65
C LYS A 255 42.23 -14.81 -16.15
N GLY A 256 41.20 -15.60 -16.48
CA GLY A 256 40.80 -15.85 -17.87
C GLY A 256 40.35 -14.56 -18.60
N LEU A 257 39.78 -13.63 -17.86
CA LEU A 257 39.35 -12.33 -18.39
C LEU A 257 40.49 -11.28 -18.48
N ASN A 258 41.68 -11.58 -17.96
CA ASN A 258 42.81 -10.64 -17.81
C ASN A 258 42.41 -9.36 -17.04
N LEU A 259 41.52 -9.45 -16.05
CA LEU A 259 41.14 -8.35 -15.20
C LEU A 259 41.77 -8.48 -13.81
N THR A 260 41.81 -7.37 -13.08
CA THR A 260 42.31 -7.31 -11.70
C THR A 260 41.14 -7.14 -10.73
N ALA A 261 41.07 -8.04 -9.77
CA ALA A 261 40.02 -7.95 -8.73
C ALA A 261 40.39 -6.94 -7.65
N THR A 262 39.39 -6.25 -7.16
CA THR A 262 39.43 -5.47 -5.92
C THR A 262 38.95 -6.35 -4.76
N SER A 263 39.75 -6.41 -3.68
CA SER A 263 39.38 -7.15 -2.46
C SER A 263 39.05 -6.17 -1.35
N VAL A 264 37.98 -6.47 -0.63
CA VAL A 264 37.47 -5.69 0.52
C VAL A 264 37.31 -6.66 1.70
N THR A 265 37.80 -6.25 2.86
CA THR A 265 37.72 -7.07 4.07
C THR A 265 36.92 -6.36 5.17
N ASP A 266 36.29 -7.14 6.03
CA ASP A 266 35.56 -6.67 7.22
C ASP A 266 34.47 -5.62 6.87
N TYR A 267 33.77 -5.82 5.75
CA TYR A 267 32.80 -4.86 5.23
C TYR A 267 31.42 -5.08 5.82
N ILE A 268 30.78 -3.97 6.16
CA ILE A 268 29.39 -3.90 6.62
C ILE A 268 28.67 -2.70 5.99
N ASN A 269 27.43 -2.90 5.55
CA ASN A 269 26.60 -1.82 5.03
C ASN A 269 25.82 -1.13 6.17
N LEU A 270 26.22 0.08 6.53
CA LEU A 270 25.56 0.88 7.58
C LEU A 270 24.86 2.13 7.07
N ASP A 271 24.85 2.41 5.75
CA ASP A 271 24.34 3.70 5.24
C ASP A 271 23.35 3.62 4.07
N ASN A 272 23.00 2.44 3.61
CA ASN A 272 22.05 2.19 2.51
C ASN A 272 22.35 2.99 1.22
N LYS A 273 23.60 3.40 1.00
CA LYS A 273 24.00 4.04 -0.25
C LYS A 273 24.05 2.99 -1.36
N LYS A 274 23.76 3.43 -2.60
CA LYS A 274 23.84 2.57 -3.78
C LYS A 274 25.28 2.50 -4.33
N THR A 275 26.21 1.97 -3.54
CA THR A 275 27.60 1.69 -3.99
C THR A 275 27.71 0.25 -4.47
N THR A 276 28.75 -0.07 -5.23
CA THR A 276 29.05 -1.44 -5.66
C THR A 276 29.18 -2.38 -4.47
N GLU A 277 29.87 -1.96 -3.42
CA GLU A 277 30.09 -2.75 -2.21
C GLU A 277 28.78 -3.04 -1.47
N ASN A 278 27.87 -2.04 -1.41
CA ASN A 278 26.56 -2.24 -0.77
C ASN A 278 25.67 -3.20 -1.58
N LYS A 279 25.73 -3.18 -2.90
CA LYS A 279 25.02 -4.14 -3.76
C LYS A 279 25.51 -5.57 -3.53
N ILE A 280 26.83 -5.75 -3.45
CA ILE A 280 27.44 -7.04 -3.13
C ILE A 280 27.01 -7.50 -1.73
N TYR A 281 27.03 -6.59 -0.75
CA TYR A 281 26.59 -6.89 0.60
C TYR A 281 25.12 -7.33 0.66
N ASP A 282 24.26 -6.69 -0.11
CA ASP A 282 22.83 -7.05 -0.16
C ASP A 282 22.61 -8.44 -0.79
N SER A 283 23.49 -8.85 -1.72
CA SER A 283 23.48 -10.15 -2.39
C SER A 283 24.35 -11.22 -1.72
N ARG A 284 24.88 -10.98 -0.51
CA ARG A 284 25.87 -11.81 0.20
C ARG A 284 25.48 -13.25 0.50
N LYS A 285 24.21 -13.60 0.28
CA LYS A 285 23.75 -15.00 0.44
C LYS A 285 24.31 -15.92 -0.64
N ASN A 286 24.69 -15.35 -1.79
CA ASN A 286 25.30 -16.07 -2.89
C ASN A 286 26.82 -15.96 -2.78
N SER A 287 27.51 -17.07 -2.86
CA SER A 287 28.98 -17.10 -2.71
C SER A 287 29.69 -16.47 -3.90
N ILE A 288 29.19 -16.66 -5.11
CA ILE A 288 29.69 -16.07 -6.35
C ILE A 288 28.50 -15.75 -7.26
N GLU A 289 28.48 -14.56 -7.82
CA GLU A 289 27.39 -14.13 -8.70
C GLU A 289 27.85 -12.97 -9.58
N ILE A 290 27.13 -12.75 -10.70
CA ILE A 290 27.23 -11.58 -11.53
C ILE A 290 25.98 -10.72 -11.37
N LEU A 291 26.16 -9.43 -11.04
CA LEU A 291 25.09 -8.45 -10.87
C LEU A 291 25.10 -7.47 -12.02
N GLU A 292 23.94 -7.16 -12.57
CA GLU A 292 23.78 -6.06 -13.51
C GLU A 292 23.66 -4.73 -12.74
N ASP A 293 24.45 -3.74 -13.11
CA ASP A 293 24.48 -2.40 -12.52
C ASP A 293 24.49 -1.30 -13.58
N ASN A 294 23.29 -0.89 -14.02
CA ASN A 294 23.07 0.13 -15.06
C ASN A 294 23.88 -0.17 -16.36
N GLU A 295 25.07 0.45 -16.50
CA GLU A 295 25.95 0.30 -17.67
C GLU A 295 27.16 -0.62 -17.38
N THR A 296 27.12 -1.40 -16.31
CA THR A 296 28.22 -2.29 -15.91
C THR A 296 27.68 -3.59 -15.33
N PHE A 297 28.53 -4.61 -15.32
CA PHE A 297 28.28 -5.85 -14.60
C PHE A 297 29.31 -6.01 -13.49
N ILE A 298 28.93 -6.53 -12.35
CA ILE A 298 29.79 -6.75 -11.20
C ILE A 298 29.86 -8.25 -10.98
N LEU A 299 31.01 -8.86 -11.27
CA LEU A 299 31.26 -10.24 -10.84
C LEU A 299 31.93 -10.19 -9.47
N TYR A 300 31.37 -10.84 -8.49
CA TYR A 300 31.88 -10.88 -7.12
C TYR A 300 31.97 -12.30 -6.57
N ASN A 301 32.79 -12.44 -5.54
CA ASN A 301 32.88 -13.63 -4.70
C ASN A 301 32.90 -13.22 -3.24
N ILE A 302 32.09 -13.85 -2.42
CA ILE A 302 32.14 -13.74 -0.96
C ILE A 302 33.21 -14.70 -0.45
N ASP A 303 34.30 -14.14 0.05
CA ASP A 303 35.47 -14.87 0.53
C ASP A 303 35.21 -15.38 1.98
N ASN A 304 34.52 -14.57 2.81
CA ASN A 304 34.15 -14.90 4.17
C ASN A 304 32.86 -14.18 4.56
N LEU A 305 32.07 -14.80 5.44
CA LEU A 305 30.90 -14.20 6.07
C LEU A 305 30.93 -14.52 7.56
N ASP A 306 31.00 -13.49 8.40
CA ASP A 306 31.05 -13.59 9.86
C ASP A 306 29.95 -12.72 10.48
N SER A 307 29.27 -13.22 11.50
CA SER A 307 28.21 -12.51 12.21
C SER A 307 28.71 -12.04 13.56
N LYS A 308 29.02 -10.78 13.69
CA LYS A 308 29.56 -10.17 14.91
C LYS A 308 28.89 -8.86 15.26
N LEU A 309 29.04 -8.46 16.53
CA LEU A 309 28.54 -7.18 17.02
C LEU A 309 29.42 -6.04 16.48
N PRO A 310 28.84 -5.02 15.81
CA PRO A 310 29.60 -3.85 15.36
C PRO A 310 30.24 -3.10 16.54
N SER A 311 31.43 -2.57 16.31
CA SER A 311 32.13 -1.78 17.34
C SER A 311 31.39 -0.45 17.60
N LEU A 312 31.29 -0.07 18.87
CA LEU A 312 30.81 1.26 19.29
C LEU A 312 31.72 2.42 18.89
N ASN A 313 32.96 2.12 18.43
CA ASN A 313 33.83 3.12 17.79
C ASN A 313 33.35 3.46 16.38
N ASN A 314 32.44 2.67 15.79
CA ASN A 314 31.82 3.01 14.52
C ASN A 314 30.70 4.04 14.75
N GLU A 315 30.95 5.28 14.36
CA GLU A 315 30.02 6.39 14.56
C GLU A 315 28.65 6.18 13.86
N LYS A 316 28.62 5.46 12.73
CA LYS A 316 27.35 5.15 12.06
C LYS A 316 26.52 4.18 12.89
N PHE A 317 27.12 3.10 13.39
CA PHE A 317 26.45 2.16 14.27
C PHE A 317 25.98 2.83 15.55
N LYS A 318 26.85 3.63 16.19
CA LYS A 318 26.49 4.40 17.38
C LYS A 318 25.30 5.32 17.14
N LYS A 319 25.24 5.99 15.98
CA LYS A 319 24.12 6.83 15.58
C LYS A 319 22.83 6.01 15.37
N GLN A 320 22.96 4.83 14.74
CA GLN A 320 21.80 3.92 14.61
C GLN A 320 21.24 3.52 15.97
N ILE A 321 22.10 3.13 16.93
CA ILE A 321 21.66 2.77 18.28
C ILE A 321 21.00 3.95 18.99
N LYS A 322 21.56 5.16 18.89
CA LYS A 322 20.92 6.37 19.44
C LYS A 322 19.52 6.62 18.86
N ASN A 323 19.34 6.36 17.55
CA ASN A 323 18.03 6.47 16.93
C ASN A 323 17.06 5.38 17.44
N VAL A 324 17.51 4.16 17.62
CA VAL A 324 16.69 3.07 18.20
C VAL A 324 16.27 3.42 19.64
N LEU A 325 17.20 3.91 20.45
CA LEU A 325 16.91 4.38 21.81
C LEU A 325 15.89 5.52 21.79
N PHE A 326 16.04 6.48 20.88
CA PHE A 326 15.07 7.56 20.70
C PHE A 326 13.67 7.04 20.38
N GLN A 327 13.54 6.11 19.42
CA GLN A 327 12.24 5.53 19.08
C GLN A 327 11.62 4.75 20.22
N LYS A 328 12.44 3.99 20.97
CA LYS A 328 11.99 3.26 22.15
C LYS A 328 11.47 4.22 23.23
N GLU A 329 12.21 5.28 23.54
CA GLU A 329 11.80 6.27 24.55
C GLU A 329 10.55 7.03 24.09
N LYS A 330 10.49 7.43 22.82
CA LYS A 330 9.29 8.05 22.21
C LYS A 330 8.06 7.14 22.38
N TYR A 331 8.22 5.85 22.11
CA TYR A 331 7.16 4.86 22.30
C TYR A 331 6.71 4.75 23.75
N GLU A 332 7.65 4.57 24.68
CA GLU A 332 7.34 4.45 26.11
C GLU A 332 6.71 5.73 26.70
N PHE A 333 7.18 6.88 26.26
CA PHE A 333 6.60 8.17 26.63
C PHE A 333 5.13 8.27 26.19
N ASN A 334 4.85 7.97 24.91
CA ASN A 334 3.51 8.01 24.35
C ASN A 334 2.59 6.99 25.02
N LYS A 335 3.08 5.76 25.25
CA LYS A 335 2.37 4.70 25.94
C LYS A 335 1.99 5.12 27.36
N ASN A 336 2.92 5.74 28.11
CA ASN A 336 2.66 6.22 29.46
C ASN A 336 1.53 7.27 29.48
N ILE A 337 1.51 8.20 28.50
CA ILE A 337 0.43 9.18 28.39
C ILE A 337 -0.88 8.48 28.05
N LEU A 338 -0.89 7.57 27.09
CA LEU A 338 -2.08 6.82 26.69
C LEU A 338 -2.65 5.99 27.84
N ASP A 339 -1.78 5.34 28.62
CA ASP A 339 -2.18 4.59 29.82
C ASP A 339 -2.83 5.49 30.87
N LYS A 340 -2.32 6.71 31.08
CA LYS A 340 -2.93 7.70 31.97
C LYS A 340 -4.30 8.16 31.46
N ILE A 341 -4.44 8.35 30.15
CA ILE A 341 -5.71 8.70 29.52
C ILE A 341 -6.72 7.55 29.72
N ASN A 342 -6.33 6.32 29.43
CA ASN A 342 -7.19 5.13 29.55
C ASN A 342 -7.61 4.87 31.01
N LYS A 343 -6.70 5.10 31.97
CA LYS A 343 -6.99 5.01 33.41
C LYS A 343 -7.73 6.22 33.96
N LYS A 344 -8.09 7.21 33.10
CA LYS A 344 -8.75 8.47 33.47
C LYS A 344 -8.00 9.29 34.52
N THR A 345 -6.68 9.11 34.62
CA THR A 345 -5.80 9.89 35.50
C THR A 345 -5.21 11.11 34.78
N PHE A 346 -5.30 11.16 33.45
CA PHE A 346 -4.97 12.33 32.64
C PHE A 346 -6.21 13.22 32.55
N ASN A 347 -6.13 14.43 33.08
CA ASN A 347 -7.25 15.37 33.18
C ASN A 347 -6.86 16.75 32.63
N GLN A 348 -7.77 17.74 32.71
CA GLN A 348 -7.53 19.11 32.24
C GLN A 348 -6.27 19.73 32.85
N ALA A 349 -6.08 19.61 34.17
CA ALA A 349 -4.89 20.16 34.82
C ALA A 349 -3.60 19.52 34.29
N SER A 350 -3.63 18.22 33.95
CA SER A 350 -2.51 17.53 33.30
C SER A 350 -2.27 18.09 31.90
N PHE A 351 -3.33 18.30 31.11
CA PHE A 351 -3.26 18.85 29.77
C PHE A 351 -2.70 20.28 29.77
N ASP A 352 -3.20 21.14 30.65
CA ASP A 352 -2.76 22.53 30.80
C ASP A 352 -1.28 22.60 31.23
N LYS A 353 -0.87 21.73 32.15
CA LYS A 353 0.53 21.63 32.60
C LYS A 353 1.45 21.18 31.45
N PHE A 354 1.02 20.24 30.62
CA PHE A 354 1.76 19.84 29.42
C PHE A 354 1.81 20.97 28.39
N GLY A 355 0.70 21.65 28.18
CA GLY A 355 0.58 22.72 27.19
C GLY A 355 1.41 23.96 27.48
N ASN A 356 1.41 24.42 28.72
CA ASN A 356 2.17 25.58 29.20
C ASN A 356 2.38 26.67 28.13
N ASN A 357 1.31 27.27 27.62
CA ASN A 357 1.23 28.27 26.53
C ASN A 357 1.45 27.71 25.09
N ASN A 358 1.62 26.41 24.91
CA ASN A 358 1.76 25.75 23.59
C ASN A 358 0.51 24.99 23.15
N ILE A 359 -0.62 25.17 23.83
CA ILE A 359 -1.90 24.62 23.42
C ILE A 359 -2.33 25.37 22.15
N LYS A 360 -2.62 24.60 21.10
CA LYS A 360 -3.14 25.10 19.84
C LYS A 360 -4.56 24.61 19.64
N GLU A 361 -5.35 25.42 18.97
CA GLU A 361 -6.72 25.10 18.63
C GLU A 361 -6.85 24.90 17.12
N ILE A 362 -7.76 24.03 16.72
CA ILE A 362 -8.18 23.88 15.33
C ILE A 362 -9.62 23.42 15.27
N LYS A 363 -10.31 23.87 14.25
CA LYS A 363 -11.64 23.43 13.88
C LYS A 363 -11.54 22.50 12.69
N LEU A 364 -11.98 21.27 12.86
CA LEU A 364 -12.11 20.28 11.81
C LEU A 364 -13.48 20.45 11.15
N ASP A 365 -13.50 20.56 9.83
CA ASP A 365 -14.74 20.85 9.08
C ASP A 365 -15.66 19.62 8.97
N SER A 366 -15.10 18.41 9.02
CA SER A 366 -15.83 17.14 9.01
C SER A 366 -14.89 15.98 9.36
N ILE A 367 -15.45 14.78 9.51
CA ILE A 367 -14.69 13.53 9.68
C ILE A 367 -13.74 13.21 8.50
N LYS A 368 -13.87 13.91 7.38
CA LYS A 368 -13.00 13.79 6.19
C LYS A 368 -11.92 14.86 6.12
N ASP A 369 -11.82 15.75 7.09
CA ASP A 369 -10.82 16.83 7.10
C ASP A 369 -9.44 16.32 7.51
N THR A 370 -8.70 15.80 6.54
CA THR A 370 -7.34 15.25 6.71
C THR A 370 -6.23 16.25 6.35
N LYS A 371 -6.51 17.55 6.38
CA LYS A 371 -5.52 18.58 6.02
C LYS A 371 -4.31 18.58 6.96
N LYS A 372 -4.52 18.32 8.23
CA LYS A 372 -3.49 18.41 9.28
C LYS A 372 -3.15 17.08 9.92
N PHE A 373 -4.14 16.24 10.18
CA PHE A 373 -3.97 14.96 10.87
C PHE A 373 -4.31 13.80 9.94
N GLU A 374 -3.82 12.61 10.26
CA GLU A 374 -4.13 11.40 9.51
C GLU A 374 -5.60 11.02 9.62
N THR A 375 -6.09 10.27 8.64
CA THR A 375 -7.47 9.79 8.58
C THR A 375 -7.88 9.04 9.84
N ASN A 376 -7.04 8.12 10.32
CA ASN A 376 -7.31 7.35 11.54
C ASN A 376 -7.42 8.26 12.78
N SER A 377 -6.54 9.28 12.86
CA SER A 377 -6.56 10.27 13.95
C SER A 377 -7.87 11.06 13.97
N ILE A 378 -8.35 11.48 12.79
CA ILE A 378 -9.64 12.17 12.67
C ILE A 378 -10.79 11.27 13.07
N GLN A 379 -10.81 10.01 12.62
CA GLN A 379 -11.85 9.04 12.99
C GLN A 379 -11.90 8.81 14.51
N ILE A 380 -10.73 8.66 15.15
CA ILE A 380 -10.64 8.54 16.61
C ILE A 380 -11.24 9.78 17.28
N LEU A 381 -10.85 10.99 16.86
CA LEU A 381 -11.38 12.23 17.44
C LEU A 381 -12.90 12.31 17.36
N TYR A 382 -13.48 11.98 16.19
CA TYR A 382 -14.92 12.03 15.98
C TYR A 382 -15.70 10.93 16.71
N SER A 383 -15.04 9.86 17.17
CA SER A 383 -15.65 8.82 18.00
C SER A 383 -15.71 9.17 19.49
N LEU A 384 -15.00 10.22 19.92
CA LEU A 384 -14.86 10.57 21.33
C LEU A 384 -15.91 11.59 21.77
N PRO A 385 -16.43 11.49 22.99
CA PRO A 385 -17.27 12.55 23.58
C PRO A 385 -16.46 13.83 23.85
N VAL A 386 -17.17 14.93 24.07
CA VAL A 386 -16.57 16.22 24.47
C VAL A 386 -15.74 16.06 25.73
N ASN A 387 -14.67 16.84 25.87
CA ASN A 387 -13.70 16.80 26.98
C ASN A 387 -12.92 15.47 27.11
N SER A 388 -12.85 14.70 26.05
CA SER A 388 -12.01 13.49 26.00
C SER A 388 -10.61 13.84 25.50
N PHE A 389 -9.62 13.11 26.02
CA PHE A 389 -8.23 13.20 25.59
C PHE A 389 -7.85 11.95 24.78
N THR A 390 -6.97 12.14 23.81
CA THR A 390 -6.39 11.03 23.02
C THR A 390 -5.04 11.42 22.42
N LEU A 391 -4.31 10.44 21.92
CA LEU A 391 -3.14 10.67 21.06
C LEU A 391 -3.55 10.57 19.60
N ILE A 392 -3.05 11.49 18.79
CA ILE A 392 -3.26 11.53 17.35
C ILE A 392 -1.95 11.79 16.64
N ALA A 393 -1.88 11.48 15.34
CA ALA A 393 -0.71 11.69 14.51
C ALA A 393 -1.04 12.51 13.24
N ASN A 394 -0.02 13.17 12.70
CA ASN A 394 -0.06 13.75 11.36
C ASN A 394 0.66 12.83 10.35
N LYS A 395 0.68 13.26 9.08
CA LYS A 395 1.32 12.49 7.99
C LYS A 395 2.84 12.36 8.11
N GLU A 396 3.45 13.24 8.88
CA GLU A 396 4.89 13.25 9.19
C GLU A 396 5.24 12.38 10.39
N ASN A 397 4.28 11.64 10.96
CA ASN A 397 4.41 10.84 12.18
C ASN A 397 4.72 11.64 13.45
N ASP A 398 4.40 12.95 13.45
CA ASP A 398 4.39 13.71 14.69
C ASP A 398 3.18 13.30 15.53
N VAL A 399 3.40 13.13 16.82
CA VAL A 399 2.35 12.74 17.77
C VAL A 399 1.90 13.95 18.57
N PHE A 400 0.59 14.02 18.78
CA PHE A 400 -0.05 15.10 19.53
C PHE A 400 -0.96 14.53 20.61
N ILE A 401 -1.04 15.19 21.77
CA ILE A 401 -2.17 15.00 22.68
C ILE A 401 -3.27 15.93 22.18
N ALA A 402 -4.45 15.40 21.96
CA ALA A 402 -5.63 16.16 21.56
C ALA A 402 -6.74 16.03 22.60
N LYS A 403 -7.50 17.11 22.76
CA LYS A 403 -8.72 17.20 23.55
C LYS A 403 -9.88 17.60 22.65
N THR A 404 -10.96 16.86 22.70
CA THR A 404 -12.22 17.25 22.07
C THR A 404 -12.91 18.36 22.88
N VAL A 405 -13.18 19.51 22.27
CA VAL A 405 -13.74 20.67 22.98
C VAL A 405 -15.24 20.80 22.74
N LYS A 406 -15.64 20.85 21.49
CA LYS A 406 -17.02 21.13 21.12
C LYS A 406 -17.35 20.57 19.75
N TYR A 407 -18.52 19.95 19.63
CA TYR A 407 -19.12 19.66 18.33
C TYR A 407 -20.05 20.80 17.91
N GLU A 408 -19.98 21.16 16.64
CA GLU A 408 -20.88 22.12 16.03
C GLU A 408 -21.63 21.46 14.89
N GLU A 409 -22.94 21.49 14.92
CA GLU A 409 -23.77 20.99 13.84
C GLU A 409 -23.88 22.06 12.75
N ASN A 410 -23.80 21.64 11.49
CA ASN A 410 -24.13 22.50 10.38
C ASN A 410 -25.66 22.54 10.17
N ASN A 411 -26.17 23.72 9.81
CA ASN A 411 -27.54 23.82 9.34
C ASN A 411 -27.74 22.95 8.11
N ILE A 412 -28.85 22.22 8.08
CA ILE A 412 -29.21 21.36 6.95
C ILE A 412 -29.60 22.27 5.79
N ASN A 413 -28.85 22.21 4.70
CA ASN A 413 -29.25 22.80 3.43
C ASN A 413 -29.77 21.68 2.50
N LYS A 414 -31.08 21.47 2.50
CA LYS A 414 -31.76 20.43 1.71
C LYS A 414 -31.61 20.61 0.21
N ASN A 415 -31.28 21.82 -0.25
CA ASN A 415 -31.06 22.12 -1.67
C ASN A 415 -29.58 21.96 -2.11
N SER A 416 -28.72 21.49 -1.22
CA SER A 416 -27.31 21.29 -1.57
C SER A 416 -27.09 19.95 -2.27
N ALA A 417 -26.20 19.94 -3.26
CA ALA A 417 -25.78 18.72 -3.93
C ALA A 417 -25.24 17.65 -2.95
N ASN A 418 -24.67 18.07 -1.83
CA ASN A 418 -24.21 17.18 -0.77
C ASN A 418 -25.38 16.51 -0.02
N PHE A 419 -26.48 17.24 0.23
CA PHE A 419 -27.67 16.65 0.83
C PHE A 419 -28.34 15.65 -0.11
N GLU A 420 -28.49 16.00 -1.39
CA GLU A 420 -29.04 15.09 -2.41
C GLU A 420 -28.21 13.81 -2.52
N LYS A 421 -26.88 13.93 -2.50
CA LYS A 421 -25.97 12.78 -2.53
C LYS A 421 -26.14 11.88 -1.30
N ILE A 422 -26.17 12.46 -0.11
CA ILE A 422 -26.35 11.71 1.12
C ILE A 422 -27.75 11.05 1.16
N SER A 423 -28.79 11.74 0.71
CA SER A 423 -30.14 11.18 0.62
C SER A 423 -30.21 9.98 -0.34
N SER A 424 -29.48 10.04 -1.45
CA SER A 424 -29.42 8.93 -2.40
C SER A 424 -28.58 7.75 -1.89
N GLU A 425 -27.48 8.01 -1.16
CA GLU A 425 -26.63 6.98 -0.54
C GLU A 425 -27.38 6.23 0.56
N GLU A 426 -28.16 6.94 1.40
CA GLU A 426 -28.98 6.34 2.46
C GLU A 426 -30.21 5.58 1.94
N GLY A 427 -30.78 6.03 0.82
CA GLY A 427 -31.87 5.30 0.17
C GLY A 427 -31.45 3.99 -0.50
N ALA A 428 -30.13 3.75 -0.60
CA ALA A 428 -29.55 2.56 -1.21
C ALA A 428 -29.00 1.55 -0.17
N GLN A 429 -29.01 1.88 1.12
CA GLN A 429 -28.70 0.99 2.25
C GLN A 429 -29.96 0.44 2.90
#